data_bff0f9d3c7953d3a455ef9d04c4faad3
#
_entry.id   bff0f9d3c7953d3a455ef9d04c4faad3
#
_cell.length_a   1.000
_cell.length_b   1.000
_cell.length_c   1.000
_cell.angle_alpha   90.00
_cell.angle_beta   90.00
_cell.angle_gamma   90.00
#
_symmetry.space_group_name_H-M   'P 1'
#
loop_
_entity.id
_entity.type
_entity.pdbx_description
1 polymer ?
#
loop_
_entity_poly.entity_id
_entity_poly.type
_entity_poly.pdbx_seq_one_letter_code
_entity_poly.pdbx_strand_id
1 'polypeptide(L)'
;MKSEKPETNTLSEQEAFELIARVFDRNMRRMNFVSGELFIAWGALAALTALAEYALLRWTGTPQVLWSAIIPFTACYLFTVGRNRRKGIVRTGFDDLLLLVWGFPAMTALASAAYAIINPENTLNPAEIAQLLFSGALLVTAEFFRGKGSNHSGSFAALVGLGTAGFIAAFTFTFSSPFDLASGNWLLQLALWCTLLVMLPGFILRHIARKPCSRS
;
A
#
# COMPACT_ATOMS: atom_id res chain seq x y z
N MET A 1 17.23 -50.80 -37.65
CA MET A 1 16.49 -49.72 -37.03
C MET A 1 16.78 -49.74 -35.53
N LYS A 2 17.74 -48.90 -35.04
CA LYS A 2 17.99 -48.72 -33.59
C LYS A 2 16.99 -47.75 -33.08
N SER A 3 16.10 -48.19 -32.19
CA SER A 3 15.18 -47.33 -31.45
C SER A 3 16.01 -46.54 -30.45
N GLU A 4 16.30 -45.29 -30.71
CA GLU A 4 16.78 -44.35 -29.70
C GLU A 4 15.64 -44.09 -28.69
N LYS A 5 15.82 -44.66 -27.48
CA LYS A 5 15.01 -44.26 -26.33
C LYS A 5 15.30 -42.78 -26.05
N PRO A 6 14.23 -41.93 -25.91
CA PRO A 6 14.45 -40.57 -25.47
C PRO A 6 15.05 -40.62 -24.04
N GLU A 7 16.26 -40.09 -23.88
CA GLU A 7 16.83 -39.80 -22.57
C GLU A 7 15.88 -38.83 -21.85
N THR A 8 15.10 -39.36 -20.93
CA THR A 8 14.38 -38.56 -19.96
C THR A 8 15.46 -37.93 -19.08
N ASN A 9 15.80 -36.68 -19.40
CA ASN A 9 16.64 -35.81 -18.57
C ASN A 9 15.87 -35.57 -17.25
N THR A 10 16.00 -36.54 -16.34
CA THR A 10 15.50 -36.40 -14.97
C THR A 10 16.44 -35.44 -14.27
N LEU A 11 15.98 -34.20 -14.07
CA LEU A 11 16.63 -33.20 -13.22
C LEU A 11 16.97 -33.87 -11.89
N SER A 12 18.23 -33.73 -11.44
CA SER A 12 18.60 -34.20 -10.10
C SER A 12 17.75 -33.43 -9.07
N GLU A 13 17.47 -34.04 -7.92
CA GLU A 13 16.70 -33.41 -6.85
C GLU A 13 17.25 -32.01 -6.48
N GLN A 14 18.58 -31.87 -6.47
CA GLN A 14 19.27 -30.61 -6.20
C GLN A 14 19.01 -29.56 -7.27
N GLU A 15 19.06 -29.94 -8.56
CA GLU A 15 18.74 -29.04 -9.68
C GLU A 15 17.28 -28.62 -9.66
N ALA A 16 16.36 -29.50 -9.27
CA ALA A 16 14.94 -29.19 -9.11
C ALA A 16 14.72 -28.20 -7.95
N PHE A 17 15.37 -28.38 -6.81
CA PHE A 17 15.33 -27.45 -5.69
C PHE A 17 15.90 -26.07 -6.05
N GLU A 18 17.04 -26.03 -6.75
CA GLU A 18 17.62 -24.76 -7.21
C GLU A 18 16.72 -24.05 -8.22
N LEU A 19 16.08 -24.79 -9.12
CA LEU A 19 15.14 -24.22 -10.08
C LEU A 19 13.93 -23.60 -9.37
N ILE A 20 13.34 -24.32 -8.42
CA ILE A 20 12.22 -23.85 -7.60
C ILE A 20 12.63 -22.59 -6.84
N ALA A 21 13.79 -22.58 -6.18
CA ALA A 21 14.30 -21.44 -5.45
C ALA A 21 14.51 -20.22 -6.37
N ARG A 22 15.07 -20.41 -7.57
CA ARG A 22 15.26 -19.32 -8.56
C ARG A 22 13.94 -18.76 -9.08
N VAL A 23 12.95 -19.63 -9.37
CA VAL A 23 11.63 -19.22 -9.83
C VAL A 23 10.91 -18.45 -8.72
N PHE A 24 10.98 -18.93 -7.49
CA PHE A 24 10.40 -18.29 -6.33
C PHE A 24 11.02 -16.90 -6.10
N ASP A 25 12.35 -16.78 -6.12
CA ASP A 25 13.06 -15.51 -5.95
C ASP A 25 12.71 -14.49 -7.05
N ARG A 26 12.63 -14.96 -8.31
CA ARG A 26 12.23 -14.10 -9.44
C ARG A 26 10.81 -13.59 -9.29
N ASN A 27 9.88 -14.45 -8.89
CA ASN A 27 8.48 -14.07 -8.68
C ASN A 27 8.35 -13.08 -7.52
N MET A 28 9.08 -13.29 -6.43
CA MET A 28 9.05 -12.39 -5.28
C MET A 28 9.61 -11.00 -5.59
N ARG A 29 10.68 -10.91 -6.39
CA ARG A 29 11.21 -9.60 -6.84
C ARG A 29 10.22 -8.88 -7.73
N ARG A 30 9.57 -9.61 -8.65
CA ARG A 30 8.54 -9.03 -9.52
C ARG A 30 7.35 -8.50 -8.71
N MET A 31 6.92 -9.24 -7.70
CA MET A 31 5.84 -8.82 -6.79
C MET A 31 6.22 -7.57 -6.00
N ASN A 32 7.39 -7.53 -5.39
CA ASN A 32 7.85 -6.36 -4.62
C ASN A 32 7.93 -5.11 -5.50
N PHE A 33 8.37 -5.24 -6.76
CA PHE A 33 8.46 -4.12 -7.68
C PHE A 33 7.08 -3.60 -8.09
N VAL A 34 6.15 -4.50 -8.45
CA VAL A 34 4.79 -4.13 -8.86
C VAL A 34 4.01 -3.55 -7.69
N SER A 35 4.12 -4.16 -6.49
CA SER A 35 3.48 -3.66 -5.27
C SER A 35 4.03 -2.29 -4.89
N GLY A 36 5.36 -2.09 -4.94
CA GLY A 36 5.97 -0.79 -4.66
C GLY A 36 5.48 0.32 -5.60
N GLU A 37 5.35 0.05 -6.90
CA GLU A 37 4.78 1.02 -7.86
C GLU A 37 3.32 1.37 -7.56
N LEU A 38 2.50 0.38 -7.17
CA LEU A 38 1.12 0.60 -6.81
C LEU A 38 1.01 1.47 -5.56
N PHE A 39 1.78 1.20 -4.51
CA PHE A 39 1.79 2.01 -3.30
C PHE A 39 2.20 3.46 -3.56
N ILE A 40 3.23 3.67 -4.39
CA ILE A 40 3.63 5.03 -4.77
C ILE A 40 2.50 5.73 -5.52
N ALA A 41 1.87 5.06 -6.50
CA ALA A 41 0.81 5.65 -7.31
C ALA A 41 -0.44 5.97 -6.48
N TRP A 42 -0.91 5.04 -5.67
CA TRP A 42 -2.09 5.22 -4.82
C TRP A 42 -1.85 6.20 -3.67
N GLY A 43 -0.66 6.16 -3.04
CA GLY A 43 -0.29 7.10 -2.00
C GLY A 43 -0.17 8.53 -2.53
N ALA A 44 0.45 8.72 -3.69
CA ALA A 44 0.54 10.02 -4.35
C ALA A 44 -0.84 10.55 -4.77
N LEU A 45 -1.69 9.68 -5.36
CA LEU A 45 -3.05 10.06 -5.72
C LEU A 45 -3.84 10.51 -4.49
N ALA A 46 -3.81 9.72 -3.40
CA ALA A 46 -4.55 10.05 -2.18
C ALA A 46 -4.05 11.37 -1.56
N ALA A 47 -2.73 11.58 -1.50
CA ALA A 47 -2.16 12.82 -0.99
C ALA A 47 -2.54 14.03 -1.85
N LEU A 48 -2.43 13.92 -3.18
CA LEU A 48 -2.79 14.99 -4.11
C LEU A 48 -4.30 15.29 -4.07
N THR A 49 -5.14 14.25 -3.99
CA THR A 49 -6.60 14.43 -3.85
C THR A 49 -6.92 15.15 -2.55
N ALA A 50 -6.34 14.75 -1.42
CA ALA A 50 -6.57 15.41 -0.14
C ALA A 50 -6.13 16.89 -0.15
N LEU A 51 -5.01 17.22 -0.80
CA LEU A 51 -4.57 18.60 -0.97
C LEU A 51 -5.52 19.41 -1.87
N ALA A 52 -5.98 18.81 -2.97
CA ALA A 52 -6.95 19.44 -3.87
C ALA A 52 -8.28 19.70 -3.15
N GLU A 53 -8.79 18.73 -2.41
CA GLU A 53 -10.01 18.86 -1.59
C GLU A 53 -9.85 19.92 -0.50
N TYR A 54 -8.69 20.01 0.14
CA TYR A 54 -8.39 21.08 1.07
C TYR A 54 -8.51 22.47 0.40
N ALA A 55 -7.89 22.64 -0.76
CA ALA A 55 -7.95 23.89 -1.50
C ALA A 55 -9.38 24.23 -1.95
N LEU A 56 -10.14 23.24 -2.45
CA LEU A 56 -11.54 23.40 -2.85
C LEU A 56 -12.44 23.76 -1.67
N LEU A 57 -12.26 23.08 -0.53
CA LEU A 57 -13.03 23.36 0.69
C LEU A 57 -12.77 24.77 1.19
N ARG A 58 -11.51 25.22 1.17
CA ARG A 58 -11.13 26.60 1.55
C ARG A 58 -11.71 27.65 0.61
N TRP A 59 -11.86 27.32 -0.67
CA TRP A 59 -12.40 28.22 -1.68
C TRP A 59 -13.93 28.27 -1.66
N THR A 60 -14.60 27.13 -1.55
CA THR A 60 -16.07 27.04 -1.64
C THR A 60 -16.76 27.19 -0.28
N GLY A 61 -16.08 26.84 0.82
CA GLY A 61 -16.65 26.82 2.17
C GLY A 61 -17.71 25.71 2.38
N THR A 62 -17.92 24.83 1.41
CA THR A 62 -19.00 23.83 1.45
C THR A 62 -18.43 22.41 1.55
N PRO A 63 -18.75 21.65 2.62
CA PRO A 63 -18.24 20.27 2.77
C PRO A 63 -18.66 19.31 1.65
N GLN A 64 -19.71 19.60 0.92
CA GLN A 64 -20.21 18.77 -0.19
C GLN A 64 -19.17 18.62 -1.31
N VAL A 65 -18.23 19.55 -1.43
CA VAL A 65 -17.15 19.46 -2.42
C VAL A 65 -16.30 18.20 -2.24
N LEU A 66 -16.20 17.68 -1.02
CA LEU A 66 -15.42 16.48 -0.70
C LEU A 66 -15.90 15.20 -1.42
N TRP A 67 -17.14 15.21 -1.95
CA TRP A 67 -17.61 14.11 -2.81
C TRP A 67 -16.87 14.04 -4.14
N SER A 68 -16.19 15.12 -4.57
CA SER A 68 -15.40 15.12 -5.80
C SER A 68 -14.21 14.17 -5.75
N ALA A 69 -13.74 13.80 -4.55
CA ALA A 69 -12.69 12.79 -4.33
C ALA A 69 -13.02 11.44 -4.98
N ILE A 70 -14.28 11.07 -5.13
CA ILE A 70 -14.72 9.83 -5.76
C ILE A 70 -14.18 9.73 -7.21
N ILE A 71 -14.10 10.84 -7.93
CA ILE A 71 -13.71 10.88 -9.35
C ILE A 71 -12.29 10.38 -9.55
N PRO A 72 -11.22 10.95 -8.94
CA PRO A 72 -9.86 10.49 -9.14
C PRO A 72 -9.63 9.06 -8.64
N PHE A 73 -10.26 8.66 -7.52
CA PHE A 73 -10.14 7.29 -7.02
C PHE A 73 -10.78 6.28 -7.98
N THR A 74 -11.98 6.56 -8.50
CA THR A 74 -12.64 5.69 -9.47
C THR A 74 -11.84 5.59 -10.77
N ALA A 75 -11.33 6.70 -11.29
CA ALA A 75 -10.52 6.72 -12.49
C ALA A 75 -9.22 5.89 -12.31
N CYS A 76 -8.53 6.04 -11.19
CA CYS A 76 -7.33 5.28 -10.89
C CYS A 76 -7.62 3.78 -10.72
N TYR A 77 -8.73 3.43 -10.07
CA TYR A 77 -9.16 2.05 -9.94
C TYR A 77 -9.40 1.41 -11.31
N LEU A 78 -10.17 2.05 -12.18
CA LEU A 78 -10.46 1.56 -13.53
C LEU A 78 -9.18 1.44 -14.37
N PHE A 79 -8.28 2.42 -14.27
CA PHE A 79 -6.98 2.36 -14.93
C PHE A 79 -6.14 1.19 -14.43
N THR A 80 -6.07 0.96 -13.12
CA THR A 80 -5.31 -0.14 -12.52
C THR A 80 -5.86 -1.50 -12.96
N VAL A 81 -7.19 -1.67 -12.93
CA VAL A 81 -7.85 -2.90 -13.41
C VAL A 81 -7.58 -3.14 -14.89
N GLY A 82 -7.73 -2.10 -15.72
CA GLY A 82 -7.47 -2.18 -17.15
C GLY A 82 -6.01 -2.53 -17.47
N ARG A 83 -5.05 -1.92 -16.77
CA ARG A 83 -3.61 -2.21 -16.90
C ARG A 83 -3.29 -3.66 -16.52
N ASN A 84 -3.85 -4.15 -15.42
CA ASN A 84 -3.60 -5.51 -14.95
C ASN A 84 -4.17 -6.57 -15.90
N ARG A 85 -5.37 -6.34 -16.46
CA ARG A 85 -5.96 -7.21 -17.47
C ARG A 85 -5.09 -7.29 -18.74
N ARG A 86 -4.58 -6.15 -19.24
CA ARG A 86 -3.72 -6.11 -20.43
C ARG A 86 -2.38 -6.80 -20.26
N LYS A 87 -1.82 -6.79 -19.04
CA LYS A 87 -0.51 -7.40 -18.76
C LYS A 87 -0.56 -8.89 -18.49
N GLY A 88 -1.73 -9.52 -18.46
CA GLY A 88 -1.89 -10.95 -18.16
C GLY A 88 -1.23 -11.35 -16.84
N ILE A 89 -1.27 -10.47 -15.84
CA ILE A 89 -0.65 -10.73 -14.53
C ILE A 89 -1.44 -11.82 -13.84
N VAL A 90 -0.80 -12.97 -13.62
CA VAL A 90 -1.37 -14.05 -12.82
C VAL A 90 -1.39 -13.57 -11.36
N ARG A 91 -2.56 -13.48 -10.78
CA ARG A 91 -2.74 -13.17 -9.35
C ARG A 91 -2.29 -14.36 -8.51
N THR A 92 -1.58 -14.08 -7.46
CA THR A 92 -1.20 -15.06 -6.45
C THR A 92 -2.06 -14.84 -5.19
N GLY A 93 -2.21 -15.87 -4.34
CA GLY A 93 -2.91 -15.71 -3.06
C GLY A 93 -2.30 -14.64 -2.16
N PHE A 94 -1.02 -14.32 -2.36
CA PHE A 94 -0.35 -13.22 -1.66
C PHE A 94 -0.84 -11.84 -2.15
N ASP A 95 -1.08 -11.68 -3.46
CA ASP A 95 -1.63 -10.43 -4.01
C ASP A 95 -3.03 -10.16 -3.47
N ASP A 96 -3.84 -11.22 -3.32
CA ASP A 96 -5.19 -11.13 -2.75
C ASP A 96 -5.14 -10.77 -1.26
N LEU A 97 -4.20 -11.34 -0.52
CA LEU A 97 -3.98 -11.00 0.89
C LEU A 97 -3.51 -9.54 1.07
N LEU A 98 -2.57 -9.08 0.23
CA LEU A 98 -2.09 -7.71 0.26
C LEU A 98 -3.22 -6.72 -0.10
N LEU A 99 -4.06 -7.09 -1.09
CA LEU A 99 -5.24 -6.30 -1.44
C LEU A 99 -6.21 -6.20 -0.25
N LEU A 100 -6.42 -7.29 0.50
CA LEU A 100 -7.28 -7.28 1.69
C LEU A 100 -6.68 -6.39 2.79
N VAL A 101 -5.39 -6.56 3.10
CA VAL A 101 -4.67 -5.82 4.16
C VAL A 101 -4.67 -4.31 3.92
N TRP A 102 -4.60 -3.87 2.66
CA TRP A 102 -4.59 -2.45 2.29
C TRP A 102 -5.96 -1.93 1.81
N GLY A 103 -6.77 -2.80 1.22
CA GLY A 103 -8.11 -2.45 0.74
C GLY A 103 -9.08 -2.18 1.89
N PHE A 104 -9.05 -2.97 2.94
CA PHE A 104 -9.88 -2.76 4.12
C PHE A 104 -9.65 -1.40 4.79
N PRO A 105 -8.41 -1.00 5.14
CA PRO A 105 -8.10 0.34 5.62
C PRO A 105 -8.56 1.46 4.69
N ALA A 106 -8.33 1.33 3.39
CA ALA A 106 -8.73 2.34 2.42
C ALA A 106 -10.25 2.50 2.36
N MET A 107 -11.00 1.41 2.32
CA MET A 107 -12.47 1.45 2.32
C MET A 107 -13.03 2.02 3.63
N THR A 108 -12.44 1.66 4.77
CA THR A 108 -12.87 2.19 6.08
C THR A 108 -12.56 3.68 6.20
N ALA A 109 -11.42 4.15 5.70
CA ALA A 109 -11.09 5.58 5.65
C ALA A 109 -12.08 6.36 4.77
N LEU A 110 -12.45 5.83 3.60
CA LEU A 110 -13.47 6.44 2.72
C LEU A 110 -14.85 6.46 3.39
N ALA A 111 -15.24 5.37 4.02
CA ALA A 111 -16.52 5.29 4.73
C ALA A 111 -16.58 6.27 5.90
N SER A 112 -15.50 6.42 6.68
CA SER A 112 -15.43 7.37 7.78
C SER A 112 -15.49 8.83 7.30
N ALA A 113 -14.85 9.15 6.17
CA ALA A 113 -14.94 10.48 5.54
C ALA A 113 -16.36 10.76 5.04
N ALA A 114 -17.01 9.81 4.37
CA ALA A 114 -18.39 9.93 3.93
C ALA A 114 -19.34 10.12 5.12
N TYR A 115 -19.14 9.35 6.20
CA TYR A 115 -19.91 9.48 7.43
C TYR A 115 -19.77 10.88 8.06
N ALA A 116 -18.55 11.43 8.11
CA ALA A 116 -18.30 12.77 8.64
C ALA A 116 -18.98 13.87 7.81
N ILE A 117 -19.07 13.72 6.48
CA ILE A 117 -19.76 14.66 5.60
C ILE A 117 -21.30 14.63 5.83
N ILE A 118 -21.85 13.42 6.03
CA ILE A 118 -23.30 13.23 6.26
C ILE A 118 -23.70 13.68 7.67
N ASN A 119 -22.81 13.50 8.65
CA ASN A 119 -23.06 13.83 10.05
C ASN A 119 -22.02 14.86 10.54
N PRO A 120 -22.22 16.16 10.30
CA PRO A 120 -21.26 17.21 10.65
C PRO A 120 -20.96 17.34 12.16
N GLU A 121 -21.89 16.86 13.01
CA GLU A 121 -21.70 16.83 14.47
C GLU A 121 -20.79 15.68 14.95
N ASN A 122 -20.32 14.86 14.01
CA ASN A 122 -19.44 13.75 14.32
C ASN A 122 -18.09 14.25 14.85
N THR A 123 -17.61 13.61 15.91
CA THR A 123 -16.33 13.93 16.54
C THR A 123 -15.17 13.07 16.05
N LEU A 124 -15.45 12.04 15.23
CA LEU A 124 -14.43 11.12 14.71
C LEU A 124 -13.68 11.76 13.53
N ASN A 125 -12.37 11.89 13.68
CA ASN A 125 -11.50 12.40 12.63
C ASN A 125 -11.17 11.30 11.60
N PRO A 126 -11.61 11.41 10.33
CA PRO A 126 -11.34 10.40 9.31
C PRO A 126 -9.83 10.21 9.03
N ALA A 127 -9.02 11.26 9.20
CA ALA A 127 -7.58 11.17 9.00
C ALA A 127 -6.90 10.32 10.08
N GLU A 128 -7.36 10.37 11.31
CA GLU A 128 -6.82 9.56 12.41
C GLU A 128 -7.20 8.09 12.25
N ILE A 129 -8.44 7.82 11.83
CA ILE A 129 -8.87 6.45 11.50
C ILE A 129 -8.01 5.90 10.36
N ALA A 130 -7.81 6.66 9.30
CA ALA A 130 -6.96 6.28 8.19
C ALA A 130 -5.51 6.02 8.64
N GLN A 131 -4.95 6.92 9.45
CA GLN A 131 -3.60 6.80 10.01
C GLN A 131 -3.43 5.52 10.84
N LEU A 132 -4.36 5.24 11.75
CA LEU A 132 -4.32 4.05 12.59
C LEU A 132 -4.35 2.77 11.74
N LEU A 133 -5.27 2.70 10.79
CA LEU A 133 -5.46 1.53 9.94
C LEU A 133 -4.31 1.32 8.96
N PHE A 134 -3.79 2.38 8.33
CA PHE A 134 -2.61 2.28 7.46
C PHE A 134 -1.34 1.92 8.23
N SER A 135 -1.20 2.39 9.46
CA SER A 135 -0.09 1.99 10.34
C SER A 135 -0.16 0.49 10.65
N GLY A 136 -1.34 -0.03 10.99
CA GLY A 136 -1.57 -1.46 11.20
C GLY A 136 -1.29 -2.28 9.94
N ALA A 137 -1.78 -1.84 8.78
CA ALA A 137 -1.52 -2.50 7.50
C ALA A 137 -0.02 -2.53 7.17
N LEU A 138 0.72 -1.46 7.49
CA LEU A 138 2.16 -1.39 7.29
C LEU A 138 2.91 -2.36 8.20
N LEU A 139 2.52 -2.48 9.48
CA LEU A 139 3.10 -3.45 10.40
C LEU A 139 2.88 -4.89 9.94
N VAL A 140 1.66 -5.22 9.51
CA VAL A 140 1.34 -6.54 8.93
C VAL A 140 2.19 -6.78 7.68
N THR A 141 2.30 -5.79 6.80
CA THR A 141 3.13 -5.88 5.58
C THR A 141 4.60 -6.10 5.93
N ALA A 142 5.13 -5.39 6.93
CA ALA A 142 6.51 -5.56 7.38
C ALA A 142 6.77 -7.00 7.85
N GLU A 143 5.84 -7.61 8.60
CA GLU A 143 5.99 -8.97 9.09
C GLU A 143 6.10 -10.00 7.95
N PHE A 144 5.39 -9.80 6.83
CA PHE A 144 5.56 -10.65 5.64
C PHE A 144 6.97 -10.59 5.04
N PHE A 145 7.72 -9.52 5.26
CA PHE A 145 9.08 -9.35 4.78
C PHE A 145 10.16 -9.81 5.78
N ARG A 146 9.80 -10.07 7.03
CA ARG A 146 10.72 -10.48 8.09
C ARG A 146 11.47 -11.79 7.79
N GLY A 147 10.80 -12.77 7.20
CA GLY A 147 11.34 -14.13 6.99
C GLY A 147 12.39 -14.26 5.88
N LYS A 148 12.82 -13.18 5.20
CA LYS A 148 13.56 -13.27 3.94
C LYS A 148 15.06 -13.00 4.00
N GLY A 149 15.70 -13.33 5.10
CA GLY A 149 17.18 -13.33 5.19
C GLY A 149 17.78 -11.99 5.65
N SER A 150 18.97 -12.08 6.23
CA SER A 150 19.67 -11.00 6.94
C SER A 150 19.98 -9.74 6.11
N ASN A 151 19.96 -9.83 4.79
CA ASN A 151 20.33 -8.70 3.91
C ASN A 151 19.26 -7.58 3.82
N HIS A 152 18.06 -7.78 4.39
CA HIS A 152 16.96 -6.82 4.33
C HIS A 152 16.55 -6.26 5.70
N SER A 153 17.36 -6.51 6.73
CA SER A 153 17.07 -6.09 8.11
C SER A 153 16.80 -4.58 8.25
N GLY A 154 17.57 -3.75 7.55
CA GLY A 154 17.38 -2.29 7.58
C GLY A 154 16.05 -1.82 6.97
N SER A 155 15.61 -2.44 5.88
CA SER A 155 14.34 -2.10 5.25
C SER A 155 13.15 -2.60 6.06
N PHE A 156 13.26 -3.78 6.66
CA PHE A 156 12.28 -4.28 7.62
C PHE A 156 12.14 -3.33 8.82
N ALA A 157 13.28 -2.96 9.43
CA ALA A 157 13.30 -2.03 10.55
C ALA A 157 12.68 -0.67 10.21
N ALA A 158 12.90 -0.15 8.99
CA ALA A 158 12.30 1.08 8.50
C ALA A 158 10.77 0.97 8.37
N LEU A 159 10.25 -0.12 7.82
CA LEU A 159 8.79 -0.35 7.70
C LEU A 159 8.14 -0.48 9.08
N VAL A 160 8.74 -1.25 9.99
CA VAL A 160 8.26 -1.40 11.37
C VAL A 160 8.32 -0.05 12.09
N GLY A 161 9.43 0.69 11.97
CA GLY A 161 9.58 2.00 12.59
C GLY A 161 8.52 3.00 12.13
N LEU A 162 8.25 3.07 10.82
CA LEU A 162 7.20 3.92 10.26
C LEU A 162 5.80 3.52 10.74
N GLY A 163 5.49 2.22 10.72
CA GLY A 163 4.20 1.73 11.20
C GLY A 163 3.98 2.01 12.68
N THR A 164 5.00 1.75 13.51
CA THR A 164 4.93 2.01 14.96
C THR A 164 4.82 3.50 15.26
N ALA A 165 5.63 4.34 14.60
CA ALA A 165 5.56 5.80 14.77
C ALA A 165 4.20 6.36 14.35
N GLY A 166 3.65 5.90 13.22
CA GLY A 166 2.31 6.28 12.78
C GLY A 166 1.22 5.86 13.75
N PHE A 167 1.33 4.65 14.32
CA PHE A 167 0.40 4.14 15.30
C PHE A 167 0.42 4.95 16.60
N ILE A 168 1.61 5.23 17.15
CA ILE A 168 1.78 6.08 18.34
C ILE A 168 1.24 7.49 18.08
N ALA A 169 1.56 8.06 16.92
CA ALA A 169 1.09 9.39 16.56
C ALA A 169 -0.45 9.44 16.44
N ALA A 170 -1.11 8.39 15.90
CA ALA A 170 -2.56 8.33 15.87
C ALA A 170 -3.17 8.46 17.28
N PHE A 171 -2.65 7.71 18.23
CA PHE A 171 -3.13 7.79 19.62
C PHE A 171 -2.89 9.16 20.26
N THR A 172 -1.75 9.80 20.01
CA THR A 172 -1.44 11.11 20.59
C THR A 172 -2.31 12.22 20.01
N PHE A 173 -2.60 12.18 18.71
CA PHE A 173 -3.42 13.20 18.04
C PHE A 173 -4.90 13.05 18.33
N THR A 174 -5.44 11.83 18.46
CA THR A 174 -6.85 11.57 18.77
C THR A 174 -7.29 12.27 20.06
N PHE A 175 -6.37 12.48 21.02
CA PHE A 175 -6.68 13.13 22.29
C PHE A 175 -6.36 14.64 22.34
N SER A 176 -5.72 15.19 21.30
CA SER A 176 -5.18 16.55 21.37
C SER A 176 -5.94 17.62 20.56
N SER A 177 -6.78 17.24 19.61
CA SER A 177 -7.45 18.23 18.76
C SER A 177 -8.89 17.84 18.46
N PRO A 178 -9.87 18.72 18.73
CA PRO A 178 -11.25 18.48 18.31
C PRO A 178 -11.31 18.42 16.78
N PHE A 179 -12.07 17.45 16.25
CA PHE A 179 -12.32 17.33 14.83
C PHE A 179 -13.25 18.46 14.38
N ASP A 180 -12.82 19.21 13.38
CA ASP A 180 -13.62 20.22 12.70
C ASP A 180 -13.59 19.97 11.18
N LEU A 181 -14.73 19.56 10.66
CA LEU A 181 -14.91 19.28 9.23
C LEU A 181 -14.65 20.51 8.36
N ALA A 182 -15.10 21.69 8.85
CA ALA A 182 -15.06 22.94 8.10
C ALA A 182 -13.64 23.51 7.99
N SER A 183 -12.77 23.26 8.98
CA SER A 183 -11.39 23.74 8.94
C SER A 183 -10.57 23.09 7.83
N GLY A 184 -10.91 21.87 7.41
CA GLY A 184 -10.18 21.10 6.42
C GLY A 184 -8.78 20.62 6.87
N ASN A 185 -8.32 20.96 8.07
CA ASN A 185 -6.97 20.60 8.55
C ASN A 185 -6.73 19.09 8.56
N TRP A 186 -7.77 18.31 8.78
CA TRP A 186 -7.73 16.86 8.70
C TRP A 186 -7.35 16.34 7.30
N LEU A 187 -7.62 17.10 6.21
CA LEU A 187 -7.18 16.76 4.85
C LEU A 187 -5.66 16.91 4.69
N LEU A 188 -5.08 17.95 5.30
CA LEU A 188 -3.62 18.11 5.32
C LEU A 188 -2.96 16.97 6.11
N GLN A 189 -3.54 16.60 7.24
CA GLN A 189 -3.11 15.46 8.04
C GLN A 189 -3.21 14.16 7.23
N LEU A 190 -4.33 13.94 6.53
CA LEU A 190 -4.52 12.78 5.66
C LEU A 190 -3.47 12.74 4.53
N ALA A 191 -3.21 13.87 3.87
CA ALA A 191 -2.19 13.96 2.82
C ALA A 191 -0.79 13.60 3.34
N LEU A 192 -0.44 14.09 4.54
CA LEU A 192 0.82 13.75 5.20
C LEU A 192 0.93 12.25 5.47
N TRP A 193 -0.10 11.65 6.04
CA TRP A 193 -0.08 10.22 6.38
C TRP A 193 -0.12 9.32 5.14
N CYS A 194 -0.85 9.68 4.09
CA CYS A 194 -0.79 8.96 2.82
C CYS A 194 0.61 8.98 2.22
N THR A 195 1.34 10.10 2.36
CA THR A 195 2.73 10.19 1.92
C THR A 195 3.65 9.32 2.77
N LEU A 196 3.56 9.39 4.08
CA LEU A 196 4.46 8.68 5.00
C LEU A 196 4.16 7.18 5.11
N LEU A 197 2.88 6.79 5.20
CA LEU A 197 2.48 5.41 5.49
C LEU A 197 2.15 4.58 4.24
N VAL A 198 1.93 5.22 3.09
CA VAL A 198 1.61 4.52 1.84
C VAL A 198 2.71 4.74 0.80
N MET A 199 3.00 5.99 0.45
CA MET A 199 3.94 6.31 -0.63
C MET A 199 5.39 5.97 -0.26
N LEU A 200 5.86 6.34 0.93
CA LEU A 200 7.24 6.08 1.37
C LEU A 200 7.56 4.58 1.47
N PRO A 201 6.72 3.72 2.07
CA PRO A 201 6.90 2.27 1.99
C PRO A 201 6.98 1.73 0.57
N GLY A 202 6.21 2.30 -0.36
CA GLY A 202 6.30 1.96 -1.78
C GLY A 202 7.69 2.18 -2.36
N PHE A 203 8.35 3.29 -2.02
CA PHE A 203 9.74 3.55 -2.41
C PHE A 203 10.72 2.55 -1.78
N ILE A 204 10.53 2.21 -0.50
CA ILE A 204 11.35 1.21 0.20
C ILE A 204 11.22 -0.14 -0.50
N LEU A 205 10.01 -0.61 -0.79
CA LEU A 205 9.75 -1.87 -1.48
C LEU A 205 10.38 -1.89 -2.89
N ARG A 206 10.24 -0.80 -3.63
CA ARG A 206 10.85 -0.66 -4.95
C ARG A 206 12.39 -0.67 -4.89
N HIS A 207 12.98 -0.06 -3.86
CA HIS A 207 14.42 -0.07 -3.65
C HIS A 207 14.93 -1.50 -3.34
N ILE A 208 14.23 -2.23 -2.47
CA ILE A 208 14.53 -3.64 -2.15
C ILE A 208 14.52 -4.49 -3.43
N ALA A 209 13.49 -4.31 -4.27
CA ALA A 209 13.33 -5.09 -5.49
C ALA A 209 14.45 -4.86 -6.52
N ARG A 210 15.13 -3.72 -6.47
CA ARG A 210 16.22 -3.36 -7.41
C ARG A 210 17.60 -3.86 -7.01
N LYS A 211 17.82 -4.19 -5.71
CA LYS A 211 19.13 -4.69 -5.28
C LYS A 211 19.41 -6.08 -5.85
N PRO A 212 20.49 -6.26 -6.64
CA PRO A 212 20.90 -7.60 -7.06
C PRO A 212 21.31 -8.41 -5.82
N CYS A 213 20.96 -9.72 -5.77
CA CYS A 213 21.57 -10.60 -4.79
C CYS A 213 23.07 -10.63 -5.07
N SER A 214 23.88 -10.05 -4.18
CA SER A 214 25.30 -10.39 -4.17
C SER A 214 25.37 -11.87 -3.81
N ARG A 215 25.78 -12.69 -4.78
CA ARG A 215 26.20 -14.07 -4.49
C ARG A 215 27.43 -13.97 -3.58
N SER A 216 27.26 -14.27 -2.31
CA SER A 216 28.36 -14.69 -1.43
C SER A 216 28.56 -16.17 -1.57
#